data_cd1959cf36a728a91c33f9261cf606c3
#
_entry.id   cd1959cf36a728a91c33f9261cf606c3
#
_cell.length_a   1.000
_cell.length_b   1.000
_cell.length_c   1.000
_cell.angle_alpha   90.00
_cell.angle_beta   90.00
_cell.angle_gamma   90.00
#
_symmetry.space_group_name_H-M   'P 1'
#
loop_
_entity.id
_entity.type
_entity.pdbx_description
1 polymer ?
#
loop_
_entity_poly.entity_id
_entity_poly.type
_entity_poly.pdbx_seq_one_letter_code
_entity_poly.pdbx_strand_id
1 'polypeptide(L)'
;MVSRILPIKNGYNFRELGGYQTLDGRSIKPHRLFRTGNLTNLSKRELVLLESYHITYVVDFRSPMERKKAPDKKITTASYESLPIFKEDATQSTASEAELYERYTNNPLGGQQQMRQVYREMVQDPYSIGMYRQFFERLLTEADPQQAVLFHCTGGKDRTGKAAYYL
;
A
#
# COMPACT_ATOMS: atom_id res chain seq x y z
N MET A 1 16.88 15.41 11.80
CA MET A 1 15.59 14.77 11.40
C MET A 1 15.94 13.45 10.73
N VAL A 2 15.51 12.32 11.27
CA VAL A 2 15.77 11.01 10.67
C VAL A 2 14.95 10.89 9.39
N SER A 3 15.55 10.42 8.30
CA SER A 3 14.84 10.22 7.05
C SER A 3 13.78 9.13 7.23
N ARG A 4 12.52 9.44 6.88
CA ARG A 4 11.43 8.44 6.87
C ARG A 4 11.45 7.57 5.63
N ILE A 5 12.23 7.92 4.62
CA ILE A 5 12.38 7.15 3.38
C ILE A 5 13.35 6.01 3.68
N LEU A 6 12.91 4.79 3.40
CA LEU A 6 13.74 3.60 3.55
C LEU A 6 14.73 3.48 2.37
N PRO A 7 15.94 2.99 2.60
CA PRO A 7 16.95 2.84 1.55
C PRO A 7 16.69 1.62 0.66
N ILE A 8 15.50 1.55 0.09
CA ILE A 8 15.05 0.51 -0.87
C ILE A 8 15.21 1.06 -2.29
N LYS A 9 15.94 0.33 -3.14
CA LYS A 9 16.22 0.73 -4.52
C LYS A 9 15.32 0.01 -5.54
N ASN A 10 14.92 -1.23 -5.23
CA ASN A 10 14.14 -2.07 -6.13
C ASN A 10 12.64 -2.03 -5.83
N GLY A 11 12.16 -0.93 -5.25
CA GLY A 11 10.76 -0.71 -4.93
C GLY A 11 10.39 0.77 -4.88
N TYR A 12 9.10 1.05 -4.80
CA TYR A 12 8.57 2.41 -4.83
C TYR A 12 7.93 2.80 -3.50
N ASN A 13 8.07 4.07 -3.14
CA ASN A 13 7.34 4.67 -2.03
C ASN A 13 7.56 4.03 -0.65
N PHE A 14 8.71 3.39 -0.43
CA PHE A 14 9.07 2.78 0.85
C PHE A 14 9.35 3.84 1.90
N ARG A 15 8.48 3.95 2.88
CA ARG A 15 8.64 4.94 3.97
C ARG A 15 7.93 4.52 5.25
N GLU A 16 8.49 5.00 6.35
CA GLU A 16 7.91 4.93 7.67
C GLU A 16 6.92 6.08 7.91
N LEU A 17 5.90 5.86 8.75
CA LEU A 17 4.93 6.88 9.16
C LEU A 17 5.19 7.44 10.57
N GLY A 18 6.21 6.97 11.25
CA GLY A 18 6.58 7.47 12.59
C GLY A 18 6.95 8.95 12.61
N GLY A 19 6.66 9.60 13.74
CA GLY A 19 7.02 10.99 13.97
C GLY A 19 6.13 12.04 13.31
N TYR A 20 5.04 11.67 12.62
CA TYR A 20 3.99 12.62 12.28
C TYR A 20 3.22 13.03 13.53
N GLN A 21 3.01 14.33 13.70
CA GLN A 21 2.23 14.84 14.82
C GLN A 21 0.73 14.77 14.52
N THR A 22 -0.03 14.40 15.54
CA THR A 22 -1.48 14.43 15.53
C THR A 22 -1.98 15.81 15.97
N LEU A 23 -3.26 16.12 15.71
CA LEU A 23 -3.87 17.40 16.07
C LEU A 23 -3.89 17.65 17.59
N ASP A 24 -3.88 16.60 18.41
CA ASP A 24 -3.85 16.66 19.87
C ASP A 24 -2.42 16.69 20.47
N GLY A 25 -1.38 16.92 19.63
CA GLY A 25 0.00 17.07 20.04
C GLY A 25 0.77 15.76 20.31
N ARG A 26 0.14 14.61 20.12
CA ARG A 26 0.83 13.31 20.14
C ARG A 26 1.59 13.09 18.82
N SER A 27 2.31 12.00 18.72
CA SER A 27 2.97 11.59 17.47
C SER A 27 2.76 10.10 17.20
N ILE A 28 2.73 9.74 15.92
CA ILE A 28 2.76 8.34 15.50
C ILE A 28 4.08 7.74 15.98
N LYS A 29 4.00 6.62 16.69
CA LYS A 29 5.19 5.92 17.21
C LYS A 29 6.11 5.50 16.06
N PRO A 30 7.42 5.73 16.16
CA PRO A 30 8.37 5.28 15.15
C PRO A 30 8.43 3.75 15.07
N HIS A 31 8.80 3.24 13.91
CA HIS A 31 8.97 1.82 13.60
C HIS A 31 7.71 0.95 13.79
N ARG A 32 6.52 1.54 13.58
CA ARG A 32 5.25 0.83 13.76
C ARG A 32 4.48 0.64 12.45
N LEU A 33 4.50 1.64 11.60
CA LEU A 33 3.70 1.67 10.39
C LEU A 33 4.57 2.02 9.20
N PHE A 34 4.59 1.11 8.23
CA PHE A 34 5.32 1.27 6.98
C PHE A 34 4.36 1.23 5.81
N ARG A 35 4.50 2.20 4.90
CA ARG A 35 3.77 2.20 3.63
C ARG A 35 4.73 2.01 2.47
N THR A 36 4.32 1.22 1.46
CA THR A 36 5.20 0.87 0.34
C THR A 36 4.43 0.64 -0.96
N GLY A 37 5.13 0.52 -2.08
CA GLY A 37 4.66 -0.20 -3.26
C GLY A 37 4.80 -1.70 -3.08
N ASN A 38 4.53 -2.48 -4.13
CA ASN A 38 4.63 -3.94 -4.07
C ASN A 38 6.08 -4.42 -3.77
N LEU A 39 6.20 -5.64 -3.29
CA LEU A 39 7.46 -6.25 -2.86
C LEU A 39 8.09 -7.15 -3.94
N THR A 40 7.53 -7.17 -5.15
CA THR A 40 7.85 -8.11 -6.23
C THR A 40 9.33 -8.10 -6.60
N ASN A 41 9.93 -6.93 -6.72
CA ASN A 41 11.29 -6.77 -7.26
C ASN A 41 12.38 -6.64 -6.18
N LEU A 42 12.02 -6.72 -4.90
CA LEU A 42 12.99 -6.55 -3.82
C LEU A 42 14.10 -7.58 -3.89
N SER A 43 15.34 -7.15 -3.63
CA SER A 43 16.48 -8.03 -3.45
C SER A 43 16.43 -8.75 -2.09
N LYS A 44 17.18 -9.84 -1.94
CA LYS A 44 17.32 -10.53 -0.63
C LYS A 44 17.80 -9.58 0.46
N ARG A 45 18.74 -8.67 0.14
CA ARG A 45 19.27 -7.69 1.09
C ARG A 45 18.18 -6.71 1.57
N GLU A 46 17.29 -6.30 0.69
CA GLU A 46 16.19 -5.40 1.02
C GLU A 46 15.10 -6.10 1.86
N LEU A 47 14.85 -7.39 1.61
CA LEU A 47 13.96 -8.19 2.46
C LEU A 47 14.53 -8.33 3.88
N VAL A 48 15.83 -8.64 4.02
CA VAL A 48 16.51 -8.68 5.33
C VAL A 48 16.46 -7.32 6.03
N LEU A 49 16.59 -6.23 5.27
CA LEU A 49 16.42 -4.89 5.83
C LEU A 49 14.99 -4.67 6.37
N LEU A 50 13.96 -5.11 5.65
CA LEU A 50 12.57 -5.02 6.14
C LEU A 50 12.34 -5.90 7.37
N GLU A 51 12.94 -7.08 7.44
CA GLU A 51 12.92 -7.95 8.61
C GLU A 51 13.55 -7.27 9.84
N SER A 52 14.64 -6.51 9.65
CA SER A 52 15.30 -5.76 10.73
C SER A 52 14.44 -4.64 11.33
N TYR A 53 13.39 -4.20 10.67
CA TYR A 53 12.38 -3.29 11.22
C TYR A 53 11.28 -4.01 12.02
N HIS A 54 11.44 -5.31 12.29
CA HIS A 54 10.46 -6.13 13.02
C HIS A 54 9.06 -6.13 12.39
N ILE A 55 9.00 -6.09 11.05
CA ILE A 55 7.73 -6.21 10.33
C ILE A 55 7.23 -7.65 10.52
N THR A 56 6.09 -7.79 11.18
CA THR A 56 5.44 -9.08 11.48
C THR A 56 4.14 -9.26 10.74
N TYR A 57 3.63 -8.20 10.12
CA TYR A 57 2.36 -8.23 9.41
C TYR A 57 2.41 -7.40 8.13
N VAL A 58 2.00 -8.01 7.02
CA VAL A 58 1.94 -7.38 5.70
C VAL A 58 0.50 -7.38 5.22
N VAL A 59 -0.02 -6.20 4.87
CA VAL A 59 -1.36 -6.01 4.30
C VAL A 59 -1.25 -5.59 2.84
N ASP A 60 -1.83 -6.38 1.94
CA ASP A 60 -1.83 -6.10 0.50
C ASP A 60 -3.21 -5.66 0.02
N PHE A 61 -3.32 -4.41 -0.44
CA PHE A 61 -4.54 -3.81 -0.97
C PHE A 61 -4.81 -4.10 -2.45
N ARG A 62 -3.96 -4.88 -3.10
CA ARG A 62 -4.07 -5.19 -4.53
C ARG A 62 -5.16 -6.21 -4.81
N SER A 63 -5.79 -6.05 -5.98
CA SER A 63 -6.74 -7.04 -6.51
C SER A 63 -6.07 -8.41 -6.74
N PRO A 64 -6.84 -9.50 -6.84
CA PRO A 64 -6.31 -10.82 -7.16
C PRO A 64 -5.53 -10.85 -8.48
N MET A 65 -5.97 -10.11 -9.49
CA MET A 65 -5.31 -10.01 -10.78
C MET A 65 -3.92 -9.40 -10.67
N GLU A 66 -3.79 -8.27 -9.97
CA GLU A 66 -2.51 -7.59 -9.74
C GLU A 66 -1.52 -8.49 -9.00
N ARG A 67 -1.96 -9.19 -7.95
CA ARG A 67 -1.13 -10.13 -7.19
C ARG A 67 -0.66 -11.32 -8.02
N LYS A 68 -1.52 -11.83 -8.90
CA LYS A 68 -1.16 -12.91 -9.84
C LYS A 68 -0.12 -12.47 -10.86
N LYS A 69 -0.26 -11.24 -11.39
CA LYS A 69 0.67 -10.69 -12.39
C LYS A 69 2.03 -10.35 -11.79
N ALA A 70 2.06 -9.85 -10.57
CA ALA A 70 3.26 -9.41 -9.88
C ALA A 70 3.27 -9.91 -8.42
N PRO A 71 3.56 -11.20 -8.17
CA PRO A 71 3.55 -11.77 -6.82
C PRO A 71 4.65 -11.14 -5.97
N ASP A 72 4.33 -10.85 -4.71
CA ASP A 72 5.32 -10.33 -3.78
C ASP A 72 6.34 -11.38 -3.36
N LYS A 73 7.54 -10.92 -3.09
CA LYS A 73 8.50 -11.68 -2.30
C LYS A 73 8.12 -11.60 -0.82
N LYS A 74 8.28 -12.71 -0.13
CA LYS A 74 7.88 -12.83 1.27
C LYS A 74 8.92 -12.26 2.22
N ILE A 75 8.47 -11.50 3.21
CA ILE A 75 9.22 -11.21 4.43
C ILE A 75 9.01 -12.43 5.33
N THR A 76 10.08 -13.15 5.67
CA THR A 76 9.96 -14.47 6.31
C THR A 76 9.43 -14.39 7.75
N THR A 77 9.61 -13.26 8.40
CA THR A 77 9.13 -12.98 9.76
C THR A 77 7.69 -12.50 9.82
N ALA A 78 7.05 -12.24 8.67
CA ALA A 78 5.74 -11.62 8.61
C ALA A 78 4.64 -12.58 8.14
N SER A 79 3.48 -12.49 8.78
CA SER A 79 2.22 -12.99 8.24
C SER A 79 1.71 -12.05 7.15
N TYR A 80 0.91 -12.58 6.23
CA TYR A 80 0.43 -11.85 5.06
C TYR A 80 -1.09 -11.92 4.98
N GLU A 81 -1.74 -10.76 4.89
CA GLU A 81 -3.18 -10.65 4.67
C GLU A 81 -3.47 -9.89 3.37
N SER A 82 -4.42 -10.41 2.61
CA SER A 82 -4.93 -9.73 1.42
C SER A 82 -6.25 -9.03 1.75
N LEU A 83 -6.25 -7.71 1.67
CA LEU A 83 -7.43 -6.85 1.80
C LEU A 83 -7.61 -6.03 0.52
N PRO A 84 -8.06 -6.64 -0.60
CA PRO A 84 -8.16 -5.95 -1.87
C PRO A 84 -9.19 -4.82 -1.79
N ILE A 85 -8.74 -3.57 -1.97
CA ILE A 85 -9.63 -2.40 -1.97
C ILE A 85 -10.60 -2.43 -3.15
N PHE A 86 -10.19 -3.06 -4.25
CA PHE A 86 -11.04 -3.31 -5.41
C PHE A 86 -11.07 -4.80 -5.73
N LYS A 87 -12.23 -5.31 -6.12
CA LYS A 87 -12.40 -6.71 -6.56
C LYS A 87 -11.60 -7.00 -7.83
N GLU A 88 -11.49 -6.01 -8.71
CA GLU A 88 -10.78 -6.04 -9.99
C GLU A 88 -9.68 -4.99 -10.04
N ASP A 89 -8.91 -4.94 -11.14
CA ASP A 89 -7.88 -3.91 -11.32
C ASP A 89 -8.46 -2.57 -11.77
N ALA A 90 -9.23 -1.91 -10.90
CA ALA A 90 -9.82 -0.60 -11.17
C ALA A 90 -8.76 0.48 -11.46
N THR A 91 -7.53 0.30 -11.00
CA THR A 91 -6.42 1.24 -11.22
C THR A 91 -5.70 1.00 -12.55
N GLN A 92 -6.07 -0.04 -13.29
CA GLN A 92 -5.42 -0.45 -14.55
C GLN A 92 -3.91 -0.67 -14.43
N SER A 93 -3.45 -1.03 -13.24
CA SER A 93 -2.02 -1.24 -12.95
C SER A 93 -1.47 -2.51 -13.61
N THR A 94 -2.33 -3.37 -14.16
CA THR A 94 -1.95 -4.54 -14.93
C THR A 94 -1.97 -4.31 -16.45
N ALA A 95 -2.51 -3.18 -16.92
CA ALA A 95 -2.53 -2.85 -18.34
C ALA A 95 -1.12 -2.56 -18.87
N SER A 96 -0.86 -2.94 -20.11
CA SER A 96 0.38 -2.58 -20.83
C SER A 96 0.31 -1.12 -21.32
N GLU A 97 1.48 -0.54 -21.64
CA GLU A 97 1.54 0.79 -22.23
C GLU A 97 0.76 0.87 -23.54
N ALA A 98 0.80 -0.19 -24.37
CA ALA A 98 0.07 -0.24 -25.64
C ALA A 98 -1.45 -0.20 -25.42
N GLU A 99 -1.98 -0.99 -24.45
CA GLU A 99 -3.39 -0.97 -24.09
C GLU A 99 -3.85 0.39 -23.56
N LEU A 100 -3.02 1.04 -22.73
CA LEU A 100 -3.32 2.38 -22.22
C LEU A 100 -3.26 3.42 -23.34
N TYR A 101 -2.28 3.32 -24.23
CA TYR A 101 -2.17 4.21 -25.38
C TYR A 101 -3.38 4.09 -26.30
N GLU A 102 -3.78 2.90 -26.72
CA GLU A 102 -4.97 2.65 -27.52
C GLU A 102 -6.24 3.24 -26.87
N ARG A 103 -6.41 2.99 -25.56
CA ARG A 103 -7.57 3.45 -24.79
C ARG A 103 -7.68 4.96 -24.71
N TYR A 104 -6.54 5.66 -24.58
CA TYR A 104 -6.52 7.10 -24.29
C TYR A 104 -6.10 7.98 -25.47
N THR A 105 -5.71 7.42 -26.61
CA THR A 105 -5.32 8.20 -27.81
C THR A 105 -6.44 9.16 -28.24
N ASN A 106 -7.69 8.71 -28.21
CA ASN A 106 -8.86 9.51 -28.61
C ASN A 106 -9.54 10.24 -27.44
N ASN A 107 -9.00 10.12 -26.21
CA ASN A 107 -9.53 10.78 -25.01
C ASN A 107 -8.36 11.26 -24.11
N PRO A 108 -7.80 12.43 -24.39
CA PRO A 108 -6.67 12.96 -23.60
C PRO A 108 -6.96 13.13 -22.11
N LEU A 109 -8.23 13.27 -21.70
CA LEU A 109 -8.65 13.37 -20.30
C LEU A 109 -9.06 12.02 -19.70
N GLY A 110 -9.03 10.94 -20.48
CA GLY A 110 -9.52 9.62 -20.07
C GLY A 110 -8.80 9.08 -18.81
N GLY A 111 -7.49 9.21 -18.73
CA GLY A 111 -6.73 8.81 -17.55
C GLY A 111 -7.10 9.61 -16.29
N GLN A 112 -7.32 10.92 -16.42
CA GLN A 112 -7.77 11.75 -15.32
C GLN A 112 -9.19 11.38 -14.87
N GLN A 113 -10.09 11.15 -15.80
CA GLN A 113 -11.47 10.74 -15.51
C GLN A 113 -11.50 9.40 -14.80
N GLN A 114 -10.72 8.42 -15.29
CA GLN A 114 -10.56 7.11 -14.66
C GLN A 114 -10.05 7.25 -13.21
N MET A 115 -9.00 8.02 -12.98
CA MET A 115 -8.46 8.20 -11.63
C MET A 115 -9.45 8.91 -10.71
N ARG A 116 -10.21 9.89 -11.19
CA ARG A 116 -11.29 10.51 -10.40
C ARG A 116 -12.35 9.46 -9.99
N GLN A 117 -12.72 8.55 -10.89
CA GLN A 117 -13.65 7.47 -10.58
C GLN A 117 -13.06 6.52 -9.52
N VAL A 118 -11.81 6.09 -9.70
CA VAL A 118 -11.09 5.26 -8.72
C VAL A 118 -11.11 5.89 -7.32
N TYR A 119 -10.83 7.20 -7.21
CA TYR A 119 -10.85 7.88 -5.91
C TYR A 119 -12.26 7.99 -5.31
N ARG A 120 -13.32 8.15 -6.13
CA ARG A 120 -14.71 8.09 -5.66
C ARG A 120 -15.06 6.71 -5.11
N GLU A 121 -14.71 5.65 -5.84
CA GLU A 121 -14.96 4.27 -5.43
C GLU A 121 -14.27 3.96 -4.09
N MET A 122 -13.03 4.39 -3.88
CA MET A 122 -12.33 4.21 -2.61
C MET A 122 -13.09 4.78 -1.39
N VAL A 123 -14.00 5.75 -1.58
CA VAL A 123 -14.69 6.44 -0.49
C VAL A 123 -16.21 6.25 -0.50
N GLN A 124 -16.79 5.76 -1.56
CA GLN A 124 -18.24 5.62 -1.71
C GLN A 124 -18.69 4.18 -1.87
N ASP A 125 -17.85 3.30 -2.44
CA ASP A 125 -18.20 1.90 -2.60
C ASP A 125 -18.18 1.17 -1.25
N PRO A 126 -19.29 0.52 -0.85
CA PRO A 126 -19.39 -0.19 0.43
C PRO A 126 -18.33 -1.30 0.61
N TYR A 127 -17.95 -1.96 -0.49
CA TYR A 127 -16.90 -2.99 -0.45
C TYR A 127 -15.54 -2.37 -0.09
N SER A 128 -15.14 -1.31 -0.81
CA SER A 128 -13.88 -0.61 -0.58
C SER A 128 -13.80 -0.05 0.86
N ILE A 129 -14.90 0.55 1.32
CA ILE A 129 -15.05 1.04 2.70
C ILE A 129 -14.88 -0.12 3.71
N GLY A 130 -15.51 -1.27 3.43
CA GLY A 130 -15.41 -2.47 4.27
C GLY A 130 -13.97 -2.98 4.37
N MET A 131 -13.21 -2.97 3.28
CA MET A 131 -11.79 -3.39 3.29
C MET A 131 -10.91 -2.43 4.10
N TYR A 132 -11.09 -1.11 3.96
CA TYR A 132 -10.38 -0.15 4.81
C TYR A 132 -10.76 -0.29 6.28
N ARG A 133 -12.04 -0.53 6.61
CA ARG A 133 -12.47 -0.79 7.98
C ARG A 133 -11.73 -2.00 8.56
N GLN A 134 -11.69 -3.12 7.84
CA GLN A 134 -10.95 -4.31 8.26
C GLN A 134 -9.47 -4.01 8.51
N PHE A 135 -8.84 -3.23 7.62
CA PHE A 135 -7.46 -2.79 7.83
C PHE A 135 -7.28 -2.03 9.15
N PHE A 136 -8.14 -1.05 9.46
CA PHE A 136 -8.03 -0.31 10.71
C PHE A 136 -8.35 -1.17 11.94
N GLU A 137 -9.32 -2.08 11.85
CA GLU A 137 -9.61 -3.05 12.92
C GLU A 137 -8.38 -3.93 13.19
N ARG A 138 -7.66 -4.37 12.16
CA ARG A 138 -6.40 -5.10 12.32
C ARG A 138 -5.34 -4.26 13.03
N LEU A 139 -5.14 -3.01 12.65
CA LEU A 139 -4.18 -2.14 13.33
C LEU A 139 -4.48 -1.94 14.82
N LEU A 140 -5.76 -1.98 15.21
CA LEU A 140 -6.18 -1.86 16.61
C LEU A 140 -6.00 -3.16 17.39
N THR A 141 -6.13 -4.32 16.74
CA THR A 141 -6.02 -5.64 17.39
C THR A 141 -4.57 -6.13 17.46
N GLU A 142 -3.73 -5.81 16.48
CA GLU A 142 -2.30 -6.17 16.42
C GLU A 142 -1.43 -5.19 17.24
N ALA A 143 -1.93 -4.73 18.36
CA ALA A 143 -1.31 -3.67 19.15
C ALA A 143 -0.10 -4.09 20.01
N ASP A 144 0.62 -5.16 19.66
CA ASP A 144 1.88 -5.50 20.31
C ASP A 144 2.88 -4.33 20.14
N PRO A 145 3.39 -3.75 21.24
CA PRO A 145 4.30 -2.63 21.21
C PRO A 145 5.63 -2.87 20.45
N GLN A 146 5.95 -4.09 20.11
CA GLN A 146 7.19 -4.45 19.42
C GLN A 146 7.00 -4.83 17.95
N GLN A 147 5.76 -4.93 17.47
CA GLN A 147 5.46 -5.35 16.10
C GLN A 147 5.23 -4.19 15.18
N ALA A 148 5.63 -4.34 13.92
CA ALA A 148 5.39 -3.36 12.87
C ALA A 148 4.51 -3.94 11.76
N VAL A 149 3.64 -3.09 11.22
CA VAL A 149 2.77 -3.39 10.09
C VAL A 149 3.27 -2.68 8.84
N LEU A 150 3.41 -3.43 7.76
CA LEU A 150 3.66 -2.90 6.42
C LEU A 150 2.37 -3.04 5.60
N PHE A 151 1.92 -1.96 4.99
CA PHE A 151 0.77 -1.99 4.10
C PHE A 151 1.08 -1.37 2.74
N HIS A 152 0.55 -1.98 1.67
CA HIS A 152 0.93 -1.60 0.33
C HIS A 152 -0.19 -1.82 -0.70
N CYS A 153 0.02 -1.26 -1.89
CA CYS A 153 -0.67 -1.60 -3.12
C CYS A 153 0.38 -1.79 -4.24
N THR A 154 0.05 -1.61 -5.50
CA THR A 154 1.02 -1.73 -6.59
C THR A 154 2.07 -0.63 -6.52
N GLY A 155 1.69 0.65 -6.58
CA GLY A 155 2.63 1.78 -6.53
C GLY A 155 2.86 2.38 -5.13
N GLY A 156 2.14 1.94 -4.10
CA GLY A 156 2.21 2.53 -2.76
C GLY A 156 1.69 3.97 -2.69
N LYS A 157 0.94 4.42 -3.70
CA LYS A 157 0.53 5.81 -3.87
C LYS A 157 -0.95 6.03 -3.50
N ASP A 158 -1.88 5.47 -4.26
CA ASP A 158 -3.30 5.82 -4.19
C ASP A 158 -4.03 5.08 -3.05
N ARG A 159 -4.28 3.77 -3.15
CA ARG A 159 -4.93 2.96 -2.11
C ARG A 159 -4.19 3.01 -0.78
N THR A 160 -2.87 2.86 -0.83
CA THR A 160 -1.97 2.98 0.32
C THR A 160 -1.94 4.41 0.86
N GLY A 161 -1.94 5.42 -0.01
CA GLY A 161 -1.99 6.82 0.38
C GLY A 161 -3.29 7.18 1.09
N LYS A 162 -4.42 6.63 0.62
CA LYS A 162 -5.72 6.81 1.27
C LYS A 162 -5.76 6.19 2.67
N ALA A 163 -5.26 4.96 2.82
CA ALA A 163 -5.13 4.34 4.14
C ALA A 163 -4.26 5.21 5.08
N ALA A 164 -3.10 5.68 4.62
CA ALA A 164 -2.22 6.53 5.41
C ALA A 164 -2.80 7.91 5.75
N TYR A 165 -3.74 8.41 4.97
CA TYR A 165 -4.42 9.69 5.24
C TYR A 165 -5.38 9.61 6.44
N TYR A 166 -5.92 8.42 6.72
CA TYR A 166 -6.87 8.21 7.83
C TYR A 166 -6.18 7.80 9.14
N LEU A 167 -4.87 7.63 9.15
CA LEU A 167 -4.04 7.35 10.34
C LEU A 167 -3.64 8.64 11.06
#